data_89bab7e8cd456ffa8b237bb1239c78e6
#
_entry.id   89bab7e8cd456ffa8b237bb1239c78e6
#
_cell.length_a   1.000
_cell.length_b   1.000
_cell.length_c   1.000
_cell.angle_alpha   90.00
_cell.angle_beta   90.00
_cell.angle_gamma   90.00
#
_symmetry.space_group_name_H-M   'P 1'
#
loop_
_entity.id
_entity.type
_entity.pdbx_description
1 polymer ?
#
loop_
_entity_poly.entity_id
_entity_poly.type
_entity_poly.pdbx_seq_one_letter_code
_entity_poly.pdbx_strand_id
1 'polypeptide(L)'
;FLFSDEPEETIDEIEHGTWKVLIVDDEPEVHAVTKLALSDFEFQNKRLEFISAYSGAEAKELIKEHPDAAIVLLDVVMETDDAGLQVAKFIREEAKNNHIRIILRTGQPGQAPERQVIINYDINDYKSKTELTAQKLFTVIMSSLRSYRDIISIEQSREGLEKIIIASRDIFSAHSIEHFIEG
;
A
#
# COMPACT_ATOMS: atom_id res chain seq x y z
N PHE A 1 27.07 -45.09 -26.38
CA PHE A 1 26.42 -43.80 -26.44
C PHE A 1 26.08 -43.41 -24.99
N LEU A 2 26.90 -42.55 -24.44
CA LEU A 2 26.67 -41.94 -23.13
C LEU A 2 25.74 -40.73 -23.38
N PHE A 3 24.51 -40.78 -22.87
CA PHE A 3 23.72 -39.57 -22.62
C PHE A 3 24.17 -39.03 -21.28
N SER A 4 24.80 -37.88 -21.34
CA SER A 4 25.12 -37.03 -20.20
C SER A 4 23.78 -36.45 -19.67
N ASP A 5 23.41 -36.82 -18.45
CA ASP A 5 22.35 -36.13 -17.74
C ASP A 5 22.84 -34.71 -17.45
N GLU A 6 22.33 -33.74 -18.19
CA GLU A 6 22.45 -32.34 -17.83
C GLU A 6 21.61 -32.13 -16.54
N PRO A 7 22.16 -31.52 -15.51
CA PRO A 7 21.37 -31.19 -14.35
C PRO A 7 20.26 -30.20 -14.77
N GLU A 8 19.01 -30.55 -14.49
CA GLU A 8 17.90 -29.61 -14.55
C GLU A 8 18.30 -28.40 -13.69
N GLU A 9 18.56 -27.27 -14.35
CA GLU A 9 18.67 -26.00 -13.68
C GLU A 9 17.33 -25.78 -12.98
N THR A 10 17.33 -25.97 -11.66
CA THR A 10 16.25 -25.48 -10.81
C THR A 10 16.22 -23.95 -11.03
N ILE A 11 15.20 -23.50 -11.77
CA ILE A 11 14.87 -22.09 -11.84
C ILE A 11 14.60 -21.70 -10.41
N ASP A 12 15.57 -21.01 -9.78
CA ASP A 12 15.36 -20.35 -8.51
C ASP A 12 14.09 -19.51 -8.69
N GLU A 13 13.02 -19.91 -8.00
CA GLU A 13 11.82 -19.08 -7.86
C GLU A 13 12.30 -17.78 -7.21
N ILE A 14 12.58 -16.79 -8.05
CA ILE A 14 12.84 -15.43 -7.58
C ILE A 14 11.61 -15.10 -6.75
N GLU A 15 11.81 -14.97 -5.45
CA GLU A 15 10.77 -14.57 -4.49
C GLU A 15 10.28 -13.16 -4.91
N HIS A 16 9.37 -13.14 -5.85
CA HIS A 16 8.67 -11.93 -6.23
C HIS A 16 7.78 -11.58 -5.04
N GLY A 17 8.18 -10.55 -4.26
CA GLY A 17 7.40 -10.09 -3.10
C GLY A 17 5.92 -9.88 -3.48
N THR A 18 5.07 -9.64 -2.49
CA THR A 18 3.63 -9.44 -2.67
C THR A 18 3.25 -7.97 -2.55
N TRP A 19 2.08 -7.59 -3.08
CA TRP A 19 1.42 -6.33 -2.79
C TRP A 19 0.42 -6.55 -1.65
N LYS A 20 0.67 -6.01 -0.48
CA LYS A 20 -0.22 -6.14 0.66
C LYS A 20 -1.46 -5.26 0.50
N VAL A 21 -2.62 -5.89 0.60
CA VAL A 21 -3.94 -5.23 0.53
C VAL A 21 -4.72 -5.56 1.79
N LEU A 22 -4.98 -4.55 2.61
CA LEU A 22 -5.79 -4.68 3.80
C LEU A 22 -7.26 -4.56 3.42
N ILE A 23 -8.09 -5.52 3.82
CA ILE A 23 -9.54 -5.49 3.69
C ILE A 23 -10.12 -5.27 5.09
N VAL A 24 -10.85 -4.19 5.26
CA VAL A 24 -11.47 -3.78 6.53
C VAL A 24 -12.97 -3.71 6.33
N ASP A 25 -13.69 -4.68 6.86
CA ASP A 25 -15.12 -4.83 6.69
C ASP A 25 -15.63 -5.82 7.75
N ASP A 26 -16.72 -5.56 8.42
CA ASP A 26 -17.26 -6.46 9.44
C ASP A 26 -18.04 -7.66 8.86
N GLU A 27 -18.29 -7.66 7.54
CA GLU A 27 -18.95 -8.73 6.81
C GLU A 27 -17.93 -9.73 6.22
N PRO A 28 -17.80 -10.99 6.73
CA PRO A 28 -16.86 -11.99 6.20
C PRO A 28 -17.07 -12.32 4.72
N GLU A 29 -18.30 -12.23 4.23
CA GLU A 29 -18.65 -12.49 2.84
C GLU A 29 -17.98 -11.49 1.90
N VAL A 30 -17.85 -10.23 2.32
CA VAL A 30 -17.20 -9.18 1.55
C VAL A 30 -15.70 -9.48 1.37
N HIS A 31 -15.03 -10.02 2.39
CA HIS A 31 -13.65 -10.48 2.28
C HIS A 31 -13.52 -11.63 1.28
N ALA A 32 -14.40 -12.64 1.39
CA ALA A 32 -14.36 -13.80 0.49
C ALA A 32 -14.57 -13.41 -0.97
N VAL A 33 -15.59 -12.58 -1.25
CA VAL A 33 -15.90 -12.10 -2.60
C VAL A 33 -14.76 -11.23 -3.15
N THR A 34 -14.18 -10.36 -2.33
CA THR A 34 -13.05 -9.51 -2.74
C THR A 34 -11.83 -10.34 -3.11
N LYS A 35 -11.46 -11.33 -2.27
CA LYS A 35 -10.34 -12.24 -2.54
C LYS A 35 -10.57 -13.07 -3.79
N LEU A 36 -11.79 -13.58 -3.99
CA LEU A 36 -12.14 -14.34 -5.17
C LEU A 36 -12.06 -13.49 -6.46
N ALA A 37 -12.59 -12.27 -6.42
CA ALA A 37 -12.59 -11.36 -7.56
C ALA A 37 -11.19 -10.91 -8.00
N LEU A 38 -10.21 -11.01 -7.13
CA LEU A 38 -8.82 -10.60 -7.35
C LEU A 38 -7.84 -11.78 -7.29
N SER A 39 -8.31 -13.03 -7.32
CA SER A 39 -7.48 -14.23 -7.17
C SER A 39 -6.36 -14.34 -8.21
N ASP A 40 -6.66 -13.91 -9.44
CA ASP A 40 -5.74 -13.96 -10.57
C ASP A 40 -5.03 -12.63 -10.83
N PHE A 41 -5.13 -11.69 -9.86
CA PHE A 41 -4.52 -10.38 -10.02
C PHE A 41 -3.01 -10.46 -9.89
N GLU A 42 -2.33 -9.88 -10.87
CA GLU A 42 -0.88 -9.72 -10.87
C GLU A 42 -0.50 -8.33 -11.38
N PHE A 43 0.48 -7.71 -10.73
CA PHE A 43 1.06 -6.45 -11.14
C PHE A 43 2.58 -6.46 -10.92
N GLN A 44 3.36 -6.26 -11.97
CA GLN A 44 4.83 -6.30 -11.94
C GLN A 44 5.38 -7.64 -11.39
N ASN A 45 4.83 -8.75 -11.82
CA ASN A 45 5.17 -10.10 -11.39
C ASN A 45 4.98 -10.34 -9.87
N LYS A 46 4.13 -9.55 -9.22
CA LYS A 46 3.75 -9.68 -7.81
C LYS A 46 2.26 -9.91 -7.69
N ARG A 47 1.89 -10.88 -6.88
CA ARG A 47 0.50 -11.17 -6.53
C ARG A 47 0.04 -10.31 -5.34
N LEU A 48 -1.26 -10.34 -5.09
CA LEU A 48 -1.83 -9.69 -3.90
C LEU A 48 -1.73 -10.61 -2.69
N GLU A 49 -1.33 -10.04 -1.57
CA GLU A 49 -1.42 -10.64 -0.24
C GLU A 49 -2.51 -9.91 0.53
N PHE A 50 -3.55 -10.65 0.90
CA PHE A 50 -4.71 -10.08 1.58
C PHE A 50 -4.60 -10.23 3.09
N ILE A 51 -4.73 -9.11 3.79
CA ILE A 51 -4.80 -9.02 5.24
C ILE A 51 -6.23 -8.62 5.58
N SER A 52 -6.89 -9.34 6.48
CA SER A 52 -8.30 -9.10 6.83
C SER A 52 -8.41 -8.52 8.24
N ALA A 53 -9.18 -7.45 8.37
CA ALA A 53 -9.62 -6.87 9.64
C ALA A 53 -11.16 -6.78 9.65
N TYR A 54 -11.77 -7.18 10.74
CA TYR A 54 -13.23 -7.25 10.89
C TYR A 54 -13.78 -6.14 11.80
N SER A 55 -12.94 -5.20 12.19
CA SER A 55 -13.30 -4.00 12.95
C SER A 55 -12.31 -2.89 12.76
N GLY A 56 -12.69 -1.65 13.07
CA GLY A 56 -11.78 -0.51 13.06
C GLY A 56 -10.63 -0.64 14.07
N ALA A 57 -10.88 -1.27 15.21
CA ALA A 57 -9.83 -1.53 16.21
C ALA A 57 -8.77 -2.50 15.67
N GLU A 58 -9.18 -3.62 15.11
CA GLU A 58 -8.29 -4.60 14.48
C GLU A 58 -7.50 -3.99 13.32
N ALA A 59 -8.18 -3.18 12.49
CA ALA A 59 -7.54 -2.50 11.38
C ALA A 59 -6.38 -1.60 11.82
N LYS A 60 -6.55 -0.85 12.93
CA LYS A 60 -5.50 0.02 13.45
C LYS A 60 -4.27 -0.75 13.92
N GLU A 61 -4.43 -1.92 14.52
CA GLU A 61 -3.30 -2.77 14.92
C GLU A 61 -2.60 -3.35 13.68
N LEU A 62 -3.34 -3.90 12.72
CA LEU A 62 -2.77 -4.45 11.49
C LEU A 62 -2.05 -3.39 10.63
N ILE A 63 -2.51 -2.13 10.64
CA ILE A 63 -1.82 -1.03 9.96
C ILE A 63 -0.46 -0.75 10.60
N LYS A 64 -0.33 -0.87 11.93
CA LYS A 64 0.96 -0.73 12.62
C LYS A 64 1.91 -1.88 12.32
N GLU A 65 1.37 -3.11 12.24
CA GLU A 65 2.13 -4.31 11.92
C GLU A 65 2.59 -4.38 10.45
N HIS A 66 1.79 -3.78 9.56
CA HIS A 66 2.04 -3.76 8.11
C HIS A 66 2.14 -2.33 7.56
N PRO A 67 3.16 -1.56 7.95
CA PRO A 67 3.33 -0.18 7.46
C PRO A 67 3.60 -0.10 5.95
N ASP A 68 3.97 -1.22 5.34
CA ASP A 68 4.22 -1.43 3.92
C ASP A 68 2.96 -1.84 3.13
N ALA A 69 1.78 -1.86 3.76
CA ALA A 69 0.53 -2.12 3.05
C ALA A 69 0.31 -1.07 1.94
N ALA A 70 0.06 -1.55 0.72
CA ALA A 70 -0.09 -0.68 -0.44
C ALA A 70 -1.49 -0.05 -0.51
N ILE A 71 -2.51 -0.82 -0.15
CA ILE A 71 -3.93 -0.44 -0.26
C ILE A 71 -4.68 -0.86 0.99
N VAL A 72 -5.64 -0.04 1.40
CA VAL A 72 -6.71 -0.43 2.31
C VAL A 72 -8.07 -0.26 1.62
N LEU A 73 -8.82 -1.35 1.54
CA LEU A 73 -10.24 -1.37 1.16
C LEU A 73 -11.03 -1.27 2.46
N LEU A 74 -11.68 -0.15 2.68
CA LEU A 74 -12.19 0.24 3.99
C LEU A 74 -13.68 0.49 3.92
N ASP A 75 -14.45 -0.31 4.66
CA ASP A 75 -15.87 0.01 4.85
C ASP A 75 -16.02 1.24 5.74
N VAL A 76 -16.99 2.08 5.41
CA VAL A 76 -17.30 3.29 6.18
C VAL A 76 -18.03 2.93 7.46
N VAL A 77 -19.02 2.03 7.35
CA VAL A 77 -19.94 1.64 8.44
C VAL A 77 -19.59 0.24 8.91
N MET A 78 -19.18 0.12 10.15
CA MET A 78 -18.92 -1.15 10.83
C MET A 78 -19.50 -1.08 12.25
N GLU A 79 -18.69 -1.17 13.30
CA GLU A 79 -19.12 -1.04 14.70
C GLU A 79 -19.74 0.33 15.03
N THR A 80 -19.42 1.37 14.25
CA THR A 80 -20.05 2.71 14.27
C THR A 80 -20.27 3.20 12.85
N ASP A 81 -21.15 4.19 12.67
CA ASP A 81 -21.49 4.76 11.37
C ASP A 81 -20.31 5.45 10.65
N ASP A 82 -19.24 5.72 11.39
CA ASP A 82 -18.03 6.39 10.90
C ASP A 82 -16.73 5.62 11.19
N ALA A 83 -16.82 4.36 11.60
CA ALA A 83 -15.66 3.56 12.01
C ALA A 83 -14.54 3.58 10.96
N GLY A 84 -14.89 3.42 9.68
CA GLY A 84 -13.93 3.51 8.58
C GLY A 84 -13.29 4.88 8.45
N LEU A 85 -14.02 5.95 8.68
CA LEU A 85 -13.44 7.30 8.64
C LEU A 85 -12.45 7.52 9.79
N GLN A 86 -12.73 6.94 10.96
CA GLN A 86 -11.78 6.97 12.09
C GLN A 86 -10.51 6.19 11.79
N VAL A 87 -10.60 5.06 11.06
CA VAL A 87 -9.42 4.32 10.58
C VAL A 87 -8.64 5.15 9.55
N ALA A 88 -9.31 5.80 8.60
CA ALA A 88 -8.65 6.67 7.63
C ALA A 88 -7.90 7.83 8.33
N LYS A 89 -8.53 8.45 9.32
CA LYS A 89 -7.92 9.48 10.16
C LYS A 89 -6.68 8.94 10.88
N PHE A 90 -6.78 7.77 11.52
CA PHE A 90 -5.67 7.11 12.20
C PHE A 90 -4.48 6.89 11.25
N ILE A 91 -4.71 6.38 10.02
CA ILE A 91 -3.67 6.16 9.02
C ILE A 91 -2.90 7.45 8.75
N ARG A 92 -3.58 8.58 8.56
CA ARG A 92 -2.95 9.84 8.15
C ARG A 92 -2.35 10.61 9.33
N GLU A 93 -3.06 10.70 10.46
CA GLU A 93 -2.68 11.58 11.57
C GLU A 93 -1.82 10.89 12.63
N GLU A 94 -2.10 9.62 12.95
CA GLU A 94 -1.41 8.89 14.02
C GLU A 94 -0.29 8.00 13.47
N ALA A 95 -0.60 7.09 12.52
CA ALA A 95 0.39 6.25 11.86
C ALA A 95 1.27 7.05 10.88
N LYS A 96 0.85 8.26 10.49
CA LYS A 96 1.54 9.16 9.54
C LYS A 96 1.91 8.47 8.23
N ASN A 97 1.12 7.47 7.83
CA ASN A 97 1.32 6.75 6.59
C ASN A 97 0.59 7.48 5.45
N ASN A 98 1.34 8.23 4.65
CA ASN A 98 0.83 8.94 3.49
C ASN A 98 0.94 8.13 2.18
N HIS A 99 1.57 6.96 2.23
CA HIS A 99 1.83 6.13 1.06
C HIS A 99 0.66 5.20 0.77
N ILE A 100 0.08 4.57 1.80
CA ILE A 100 -1.05 3.65 1.64
C ILE A 100 -2.24 4.31 0.94
N ARG A 101 -2.80 3.64 -0.05
CA ARG A 101 -3.95 4.13 -0.82
C ARG A 101 -5.24 3.71 -0.11
N ILE A 102 -6.09 4.68 0.22
CA ILE A 102 -7.35 4.47 0.91
C ILE A 102 -8.49 4.46 -0.10
N ILE A 103 -9.21 3.34 -0.17
CA ILE A 103 -10.41 3.17 -0.99
C ILE A 103 -11.57 2.92 -0.04
N LEU A 104 -12.44 3.88 0.09
CA LEU A 104 -13.66 3.72 0.90
C LEU A 104 -14.71 2.94 0.12
N ARG A 105 -15.38 2.03 0.83
CA ARG A 105 -16.56 1.30 0.36
C ARG A 105 -17.72 1.59 1.28
N THR A 106 -18.93 1.64 0.74
CA THR A 106 -20.13 1.80 1.55
C THR A 106 -21.28 0.98 0.99
N GLY A 107 -22.05 0.38 1.87
CA GLY A 107 -23.31 -0.29 1.53
C GLY A 107 -24.49 0.66 1.35
N GLN A 108 -24.35 1.92 1.80
CA GLN A 108 -25.41 2.92 1.76
C GLN A 108 -25.04 4.07 0.82
N PRO A 109 -25.47 4.03 -0.46
CA PRO A 109 -25.28 5.14 -1.38
C PRO A 109 -26.13 6.32 -0.92
N GLY A 110 -25.50 7.36 -0.44
CA GLY A 110 -26.15 8.57 0.10
C GLY A 110 -25.52 9.09 1.39
N GLN A 111 -24.73 8.29 2.08
CA GLN A 111 -23.85 8.71 3.17
C GLN A 111 -22.41 8.91 2.67
N ALA A 112 -22.27 9.61 1.53
CA ALA A 112 -20.95 9.99 1.07
C ALA A 112 -20.27 10.83 2.15
N PRO A 113 -19.01 10.55 2.50
CA PRO A 113 -18.27 11.38 3.44
C PRO A 113 -18.26 12.82 2.89
N GLU A 114 -18.32 13.79 3.79
CA GLU A 114 -18.24 15.19 3.41
C GLU A 114 -16.98 15.42 2.56
N ARG A 115 -17.08 16.25 1.53
CA ARG A 115 -15.96 16.57 0.64
C ARG A 115 -14.68 16.92 1.40
N GLN A 116 -14.81 17.56 2.56
CA GLN A 116 -13.70 17.92 3.42
C GLN A 116 -12.96 16.69 3.99
N VAL A 117 -13.70 15.64 4.33
CA VAL A 117 -13.13 14.37 4.83
C VAL A 117 -12.29 13.68 3.75
N ILE A 118 -12.79 13.68 2.51
CA ILE A 118 -12.04 13.11 1.36
C ILE A 118 -10.73 13.86 1.15
N ILE A 119 -10.75 15.19 1.25
CA ILE A 119 -9.58 16.04 1.07
C ILE A 119 -8.60 15.88 2.24
N ASN A 120 -9.08 15.95 3.47
CA ASN A 120 -8.22 15.95 4.68
C ASN A 120 -7.50 14.62 4.88
N TYR A 121 -8.15 13.52 4.53
CA TYR A 121 -7.55 12.18 4.74
C TYR A 121 -6.98 11.57 3.46
N ASP A 122 -6.85 12.37 2.39
CA ASP A 122 -6.31 11.91 1.09
C ASP A 122 -6.92 10.55 0.70
N ILE A 123 -8.26 10.52 0.66
CA ILE A 123 -9.01 9.34 0.24
C ILE A 123 -8.91 9.24 -1.28
N ASN A 124 -8.41 8.11 -1.77
CA ASN A 124 -8.07 7.95 -3.17
C ASN A 124 -9.27 7.58 -4.03
N ASP A 125 -10.23 6.87 -3.47
CA ASP A 125 -11.49 6.54 -4.15
C ASP A 125 -12.61 6.28 -3.13
N TYR A 126 -13.84 6.47 -3.59
CA TYR A 126 -15.06 6.20 -2.85
C TYR A 126 -16.05 5.45 -3.73
N LYS A 127 -16.46 4.27 -3.32
CA LYS A 127 -17.34 3.39 -4.10
C LYS A 127 -18.47 2.80 -3.27
N SER A 128 -19.63 2.65 -3.89
CA SER A 128 -20.69 1.81 -3.34
C SER A 128 -20.28 0.33 -3.44
N LYS A 129 -20.54 -0.46 -2.37
CA LYS A 129 -20.34 -1.92 -2.39
C LYS A 129 -21.06 -2.58 -3.57
N THR A 130 -22.23 -2.06 -3.96
CA THR A 130 -23.04 -2.60 -5.06
C THR A 130 -22.49 -2.25 -6.46
N GLU A 131 -21.68 -1.21 -6.56
CA GLU A 131 -21.07 -0.79 -7.83
C GLU A 131 -19.74 -1.48 -8.12
N LEU A 132 -19.11 -2.10 -7.13
CA LEU A 132 -17.83 -2.79 -7.26
C LEU A 132 -18.01 -4.18 -7.89
N THR A 133 -18.27 -4.21 -9.20
CA THR A 133 -18.09 -5.45 -9.98
C THR A 133 -16.62 -5.87 -9.97
N ALA A 134 -16.33 -7.15 -10.22
CA ALA A 134 -14.94 -7.66 -10.28
C ALA A 134 -14.05 -6.83 -11.23
N GLN A 135 -14.58 -6.41 -12.37
CA GLN A 135 -13.85 -5.57 -13.33
C GLN A 135 -13.56 -4.15 -12.80
N LYS A 136 -14.51 -3.52 -12.11
CA LYS A 136 -14.30 -2.20 -11.50
C LYS A 136 -13.31 -2.30 -10.35
N LEU A 137 -13.41 -3.35 -9.52
CA LEU A 137 -12.48 -3.60 -8.44
C LEU A 137 -11.05 -3.78 -8.97
N PHE A 138 -10.88 -4.60 -10.03
CA PHE A 138 -9.59 -4.77 -10.72
C PHE A 138 -9.01 -3.42 -11.15
N THR A 139 -9.80 -2.57 -11.78
CA THR A 139 -9.35 -1.26 -12.27
C THR A 139 -8.91 -0.35 -11.13
N VAL A 140 -9.68 -0.31 -10.04
CA VAL A 140 -9.38 0.49 -8.85
C VAL A 140 -8.09 0.02 -8.18
N ILE A 141 -7.92 -1.28 -7.97
CA ILE A 141 -6.69 -1.86 -7.40
C ILE A 141 -5.49 -1.55 -8.30
N MET A 142 -5.62 -1.76 -9.61
CA MET A 142 -4.53 -1.47 -10.57
C MET A 142 -4.08 -0.01 -10.52
N SER A 143 -5.03 0.94 -10.51
CA SER A 143 -4.71 2.37 -10.45
C SER A 143 -4.07 2.77 -9.11
N SER A 144 -4.57 2.19 -8.02
CA SER A 144 -4.05 2.44 -6.68
C SER A 144 -2.64 1.88 -6.49
N LEU A 145 -2.35 0.67 -6.99
CA LEU A 145 -1.00 0.10 -6.95
C LEU A 145 -0.01 0.90 -7.79
N ARG A 146 -0.41 1.40 -8.95
CA ARG A 146 0.43 2.30 -9.75
C ARG A 146 0.77 3.57 -8.96
N SER A 147 -0.23 4.20 -8.36
CA SER A 147 -0.04 5.39 -7.53
C SER A 147 0.88 5.11 -6.33
N TYR A 148 0.67 4.00 -5.62
CA TYR A 148 1.52 3.60 -4.49
C TYR A 148 2.97 3.39 -4.93
N ARG A 149 3.21 2.61 -5.98
CA ARG A 149 4.54 2.38 -6.54
C ARG A 149 5.24 3.68 -6.90
N ASP A 150 4.55 4.59 -7.56
CA ASP A 150 5.13 5.86 -8.01
C ASP A 150 5.53 6.72 -6.80
N ILE A 151 4.72 6.77 -5.75
CA ILE A 151 5.05 7.48 -4.52
C ILE A 151 6.28 6.87 -3.84
N ILE A 152 6.32 5.53 -3.67
CA ILE A 152 7.46 4.84 -3.07
C ILE A 152 8.75 5.06 -3.89
N SER A 153 8.66 5.02 -5.22
CA SER A 153 9.80 5.28 -6.10
C SER A 153 10.36 6.69 -5.94
N ILE A 154 9.49 7.69 -5.84
CA ILE A 154 9.88 9.09 -5.61
C ILE A 154 10.56 9.24 -4.24
N GLU A 155 10.00 8.63 -3.20
CA GLU A 155 10.56 8.69 -1.84
C GLU A 155 11.94 8.05 -1.78
N GLN A 156 12.11 6.86 -2.34
CA GLN A 156 13.39 6.17 -2.43
C GLN A 156 14.43 6.99 -3.21
N SER A 157 14.01 7.64 -4.30
CA SER A 157 14.90 8.51 -5.09
C SER A 157 15.33 9.74 -4.27
N ARG A 158 14.41 10.35 -3.52
CA ARG A 158 14.69 11.48 -2.63
C ARG A 158 15.70 11.09 -1.55
N GLU A 159 15.46 9.98 -0.85
CA GLU A 159 16.38 9.47 0.17
C GLU A 159 17.76 9.16 -0.38
N GLY A 160 17.83 8.59 -1.60
CA GLY A 160 19.09 8.33 -2.29
C GLY A 160 19.86 9.60 -2.56
N LEU A 161 19.20 10.65 -3.06
CA LEU A 161 19.80 11.96 -3.31
C LEU A 161 20.28 12.64 -2.03
N GLU A 162 19.51 12.59 -0.95
CA GLU A 162 19.92 13.14 0.35
C GLU A 162 21.20 12.48 0.86
N LYS A 163 21.31 11.16 0.77
CA LYS A 163 22.54 10.41 1.14
C LYS A 163 23.75 10.86 0.32
N ILE A 164 23.59 11.06 -0.99
CA ILE A 164 24.65 11.53 -1.87
C ILE A 164 25.09 12.96 -1.47
N ILE A 165 24.14 13.85 -1.19
CA ILE A 165 24.45 15.23 -0.77
C ILE A 165 25.23 15.24 0.55
N ILE A 166 24.82 14.43 1.54
CA ILE A 166 25.52 14.32 2.82
C ILE A 166 26.95 13.82 2.60
N ALA A 167 27.11 12.70 1.87
CA ALA A 167 28.42 12.12 1.59
C ALA A 167 29.34 13.11 0.83
N SER A 168 28.82 13.84 -0.15
CA SER A 168 29.58 14.85 -0.89
C SER A 168 30.05 15.97 0.04
N ARG A 169 29.18 16.47 0.94
CA ARG A 169 29.55 17.51 1.91
C ARG A 169 30.67 17.06 2.84
N ASP A 170 30.63 15.81 3.29
CA ASP A 170 31.63 15.25 4.19
C ASP A 170 33.00 15.11 3.49
N ILE A 171 33.02 14.71 2.23
CA ILE A 171 34.24 14.67 1.41
C ILE A 171 34.85 16.07 1.21
N PHE A 172 34.04 17.08 0.87
CA PHE A 172 34.50 18.44 0.73
C PHE A 172 35.03 19.03 2.04
N SER A 173 34.39 18.70 3.18
CA SER A 173 34.84 19.15 4.49
C SER A 173 36.20 18.52 4.87
N ALA A 174 36.39 17.22 4.60
CA ALA A 174 37.65 16.52 4.86
C ALA A 174 38.79 17.10 4.01
N HIS A 175 38.57 17.36 2.70
CA HIS A 175 39.57 17.93 1.80
C HIS A 175 39.97 19.36 2.18
N SER A 176 39.02 20.16 2.69
CA SER A 176 39.28 21.51 3.17
C SER A 176 40.16 21.53 4.42
N ILE A 177 40.06 20.55 5.30
CA ILE A 177 40.89 20.44 6.51
C ILE A 177 42.32 20.00 6.14
N GLU A 178 42.48 19.05 5.22
CA GLU A 178 43.83 18.64 4.76
C GLU A 178 44.62 19.83 4.12
N HIS A 179 43.93 20.63 3.32
CA HIS A 179 44.57 21.81 2.67
C HIS A 179 44.89 22.93 3.66
N PHE A 180 44.23 22.97 4.84
CA PHE A 180 44.53 23.96 5.88
C PHE A 180 45.71 23.53 6.79
N ILE A 181 46.01 22.24 6.84
CA ILE A 181 47.11 21.69 7.67
C ILE A 181 48.45 21.70 6.92
N GLU A 182 48.44 21.69 5.58
CA GLU A 182 49.66 21.70 4.74
C GLU A 182 50.17 23.13 4.35
N GLY A 183 49.47 24.18 4.73
CA GLY A 183 49.87 25.59 4.50
C GLY A 183 50.35 26.28 5.74
#